data_d4461626a7fdf468d43e2e1ea887492f
#
_entry.id   d4461626a7fdf468d43e2e1ea887492f
#
_cell.length_a   1.000
_cell.length_b   1.000
_cell.length_c   1.000
_cell.angle_alpha   90.00
_cell.angle_beta   90.00
_cell.angle_gamma   90.00
#
_symmetry.space_group_name_H-M   'P 1'
#
loop_
_entity.id
_entity.type
_entity.pdbx_description
1 polymer ?
#
loop_
_entity_poly.entity_id
_entity_poly.type
_entity_poly.pdbx_seq_one_letter_code
_entity_poly.pdbx_strand_id
1 'polypeptide(L)'
;MDQGPLRSSARRGQVHLVCFPFAGGSAGYFRSLANSLEPDVSVLGVQYPGRQDRRHEPLIEDIGRLADEICEELIPWGTEPLAFFGHSMGSVVAFEVARRLQRDNRRMPLALFASGRRAPSCHRAEDFHAADDESIIANLRSLGGTDPALLDDDEMRRMILPVVRADYRAVETYRAPTTETRLNVPITAIAGDRDPSVSLEEARAWRGHAAGSFELKVLTGGHFFIHEHVAEIADCVRRVLLGLGSERTRPLRVEGGAGHGRRP
;
A
#
# COMPACT_ATOMS: atom_id res chain seq x y z
N MET A 1 11.96 22.48 -14.28
CA MET A 1 12.48 21.13 -13.97
C MET A 1 11.31 20.37 -13.38
N ASP A 2 10.74 19.52 -14.19
CA ASP A 2 9.58 18.71 -13.87
C ASP A 2 10.01 17.65 -12.85
N GLN A 3 9.53 17.77 -11.61
CA GLN A 3 9.78 16.79 -10.57
C GLN A 3 8.53 15.91 -10.53
N GLY A 4 8.60 14.77 -11.21
CA GLY A 4 7.53 13.77 -11.18
C GLY A 4 7.10 13.36 -9.77
N PRO A 5 6.00 12.60 -9.63
CA PRO A 5 5.30 12.33 -8.36
C PRO A 5 6.09 11.51 -7.34
N LEU A 6 7.30 11.05 -7.66
CA LEU A 6 8.16 10.23 -6.78
C LEU A 6 9.51 10.93 -6.56
N ARG A 7 9.81 11.35 -5.33
CA ARG A 7 11.09 11.98 -4.96
C ARG A 7 11.94 11.02 -4.15
N SER A 8 13.23 10.86 -4.50
CA SER A 8 14.19 10.06 -3.74
C SER A 8 15.58 10.69 -3.71
N SER A 9 16.23 10.59 -2.53
CA SER A 9 17.67 10.84 -2.33
C SER A 9 18.46 9.53 -2.16
N ALA A 10 17.94 8.41 -2.68
CA ALA A 10 18.40 7.07 -2.39
C ALA A 10 19.80 6.72 -2.95
N ARG A 11 20.49 5.84 -2.24
CA ARG A 11 21.74 5.23 -2.67
C ARG A 11 21.46 4.08 -3.64
N ARG A 12 22.34 3.87 -4.62
CA ARG A 12 22.21 2.79 -5.61
C ARG A 12 22.11 1.43 -4.92
N GLY A 13 21.06 0.64 -5.23
CA GLY A 13 20.82 -0.68 -4.65
C GLY A 13 20.06 -0.68 -3.31
N GLN A 14 19.69 0.48 -2.78
CA GLN A 14 18.81 0.60 -1.62
C GLN A 14 17.38 0.19 -1.99
N VAL A 15 16.68 -0.50 -1.10
CA VAL A 15 15.27 -0.82 -1.29
C VAL A 15 14.42 0.44 -1.19
N HIS A 16 13.49 0.61 -2.13
CA HIS A 16 12.52 1.68 -2.11
C HIS A 16 11.15 1.15 -1.68
N LEU A 17 10.60 1.69 -0.60
CA LEU A 17 9.24 1.44 -0.16
C LEU A 17 8.31 2.47 -0.80
N VAL A 18 7.56 2.05 -1.81
CA VAL A 18 6.53 2.87 -2.44
C VAL A 18 5.30 2.86 -1.55
N CYS A 19 4.91 4.03 -1.04
CA CYS A 19 3.83 4.19 -0.08
C CYS A 19 2.60 4.80 -0.73
N PHE A 20 1.46 4.12 -0.62
CA PHE A 20 0.17 4.48 -1.24
C PHE A 20 -0.79 5.00 -0.18
N PRO A 21 -1.21 6.28 -0.24
CA PRO A 21 -2.06 6.89 0.77
C PRO A 21 -3.49 6.36 0.82
N PHE A 22 -4.14 6.59 1.94
CA PHE A 22 -5.57 6.39 2.16
C PHE A 22 -6.42 7.43 1.41
N ALA A 23 -7.74 7.26 1.40
CA ALA A 23 -8.71 8.19 0.79
C ALA A 23 -8.61 9.58 1.43
N GLY A 24 -8.39 10.63 0.63
CA GLY A 24 -8.11 11.98 1.08
C GLY A 24 -6.66 12.22 1.52
N GLY A 25 -5.84 11.18 1.64
CA GLY A 25 -4.45 11.28 2.07
C GLY A 25 -3.50 11.79 0.99
N SER A 26 -2.28 12.14 1.41
CA SER A 26 -1.19 12.60 0.54
C SER A 26 0.12 11.87 0.84
N ALA A 27 1.10 11.99 -0.06
CA ALA A 27 2.43 11.41 0.09
C ALA A 27 3.10 11.80 1.43
N GLY A 28 2.84 13.03 1.92
CA GLY A 28 3.39 13.55 3.16
C GLY A 28 3.00 12.78 4.43
N TYR A 29 1.92 11.98 4.37
CA TYR A 29 1.46 11.13 5.47
C TYR A 29 2.54 10.17 5.97
N PHE A 30 3.37 9.68 5.07
CA PHE A 30 4.38 8.67 5.40
C PHE A 30 5.71 9.24 5.89
N ARG A 31 5.79 10.56 6.17
CA ARG A 31 7.05 11.22 6.61
C ARG A 31 7.64 10.59 7.88
N SER A 32 6.80 10.29 8.88
CA SER A 32 7.26 9.66 10.12
C SER A 32 7.80 8.25 9.88
N LEU A 33 7.14 7.48 9.01
CA LEU A 33 7.60 6.16 8.61
C LEU A 33 8.91 6.25 7.83
N ALA A 34 9.05 7.23 6.93
CA ALA A 34 10.28 7.48 6.18
C ALA A 34 11.46 7.75 7.11
N ASN A 35 11.30 8.69 8.06
CA ASN A 35 12.33 9.01 9.05
C ASN A 35 12.71 7.79 9.90
N SER A 36 11.74 6.94 10.23
CA SER A 36 11.98 5.73 11.02
C SER A 36 12.68 4.64 10.21
N LEU A 37 12.55 4.60 8.89
CA LEU A 37 13.17 3.58 8.01
C LEU A 37 14.57 3.95 7.53
N GLU A 38 14.94 5.23 7.58
CA GLU A 38 16.30 5.66 7.23
C GLU A 38 17.36 5.06 8.18
N PRO A 39 18.58 4.79 7.69
CA PRO A 39 19.04 4.88 6.29
C PRO A 39 18.81 3.60 5.48
N ASP A 40 18.13 2.58 6.01
CA ASP A 40 18.08 1.22 5.47
C ASP A 40 17.15 1.12 4.25
N VAL A 41 16.01 1.80 4.29
CA VAL A 41 14.97 1.77 3.26
C VAL A 41 14.58 3.21 2.91
N SER A 42 14.59 3.52 1.61
CA SER A 42 14.10 4.81 1.10
C SER A 42 12.60 4.76 0.89
N VAL A 43 11.87 5.79 1.31
CA VAL A 43 10.42 5.86 1.14
C VAL A 43 10.06 6.79 -0.02
N LEU A 44 9.23 6.30 -0.92
CA LEU A 44 8.64 7.04 -2.05
C LEU A 44 7.14 7.16 -1.82
N GLY A 45 6.65 8.36 -1.50
CA GLY A 45 5.22 8.59 -1.34
C GLY A 45 4.54 8.83 -2.68
N VAL A 46 3.51 8.04 -3.00
CA VAL A 46 2.65 8.29 -4.16
C VAL A 46 1.80 9.53 -3.88
N GLN A 47 1.83 10.49 -4.78
CA GLN A 47 0.96 11.66 -4.74
C GLN A 47 -0.12 11.52 -5.81
N TYR A 48 -1.36 11.25 -5.37
CA TYR A 48 -2.50 11.17 -6.29
C TYR A 48 -2.87 12.56 -6.84
N PRO A 49 -3.51 12.66 -8.01
CA PRO A 49 -4.00 13.93 -8.55
C PRO A 49 -5.06 14.57 -7.67
N GLY A 50 -5.28 15.87 -7.83
CA GLY A 50 -6.29 16.65 -7.11
C GLY A 50 -5.88 17.13 -5.72
N ARG A 51 -4.60 16.90 -5.28
CA ARG A 51 -4.14 17.31 -3.94
C ARG A 51 -2.70 17.80 -3.93
N GLN A 52 -2.36 18.63 -2.92
CA GLN A 52 -1.03 19.21 -2.73
C GLN A 52 -0.49 19.91 -4.00
N ASP A 53 0.68 19.54 -4.46
CA ASP A 53 1.32 20.05 -5.69
C ASP A 53 0.56 19.66 -6.98
N ARG A 54 -0.25 18.59 -6.94
CA ARG A 54 -1.10 18.14 -8.04
C ARG A 54 -2.57 18.59 -7.93
N ARG A 55 -2.87 19.58 -7.07
CA ARG A 55 -4.25 20.02 -6.78
C ARG A 55 -5.06 20.53 -7.98
N HIS A 56 -4.38 20.92 -9.06
CA HIS A 56 -5.00 21.41 -10.29
C HIS A 56 -5.31 20.29 -11.31
N GLU A 57 -4.86 19.08 -11.04
CA GLU A 57 -5.14 17.94 -11.88
C GLU A 57 -6.53 17.36 -11.60
N PRO A 58 -7.22 16.81 -12.62
CA PRO A 58 -8.52 16.16 -12.42
C PRO A 58 -8.43 14.99 -11.44
N LEU A 59 -9.44 14.87 -10.58
CA LEU A 59 -9.58 13.73 -9.67
C LEU A 59 -9.82 12.44 -10.46
N ILE A 60 -9.30 11.33 -9.96
CA ILE A 60 -9.51 10.00 -10.52
C ILE A 60 -10.39 9.20 -9.57
N GLU A 61 -11.55 8.81 -10.04
CA GLU A 61 -12.60 8.11 -9.30
C GLU A 61 -12.63 6.60 -9.56
N ASP A 62 -11.48 6.03 -9.98
CA ASP A 62 -11.36 4.61 -10.34
C ASP A 62 -9.99 4.06 -9.95
N ILE A 63 -9.98 2.98 -9.17
CA ILE A 63 -8.74 2.32 -8.70
C ILE A 63 -7.92 1.78 -9.87
N GLY A 64 -8.58 1.29 -10.92
CA GLY A 64 -7.92 0.75 -12.10
C GLY A 64 -7.12 1.83 -12.82
N ARG A 65 -7.72 2.99 -13.05
CA ARG A 65 -7.04 4.15 -13.66
C ARG A 65 -5.90 4.67 -12.79
N LEU A 66 -6.10 4.80 -11.47
CA LEU A 66 -5.01 5.16 -10.56
C LEU A 66 -3.83 4.20 -10.68
N ALA A 67 -4.12 2.89 -10.71
CA ALA A 67 -3.08 1.88 -10.83
C ALA A 67 -2.38 1.91 -12.20
N ASP A 68 -3.09 2.18 -13.30
CA ASP A 68 -2.51 2.31 -14.64
C ASP A 68 -1.54 3.49 -14.68
N GLU A 69 -1.93 4.69 -14.21
CA GLU A 69 -1.06 5.86 -14.17
C GLU A 69 0.17 5.64 -13.29
N ILE A 70 0.01 5.01 -12.12
CA ILE A 70 1.15 4.70 -11.24
C ILE A 70 2.09 3.68 -11.88
N CYS A 71 1.59 2.69 -12.61
CA CYS A 71 2.43 1.74 -13.35
C CYS A 71 3.32 2.43 -14.37
N GLU A 72 2.84 3.46 -15.06
CA GLU A 72 3.64 4.26 -15.99
C GLU A 72 4.73 5.07 -15.26
N GLU A 73 4.39 5.69 -14.14
CA GLU A 73 5.34 6.43 -13.30
C GLU A 73 6.43 5.53 -12.68
N LEU A 74 6.17 4.24 -12.53
CA LEU A 74 7.14 3.26 -12.04
C LEU A 74 8.08 2.72 -13.12
N ILE A 75 7.90 3.04 -14.41
CA ILE A 75 8.78 2.58 -15.49
C ILE A 75 10.25 2.95 -15.24
N PRO A 76 10.60 4.19 -14.88
CA PRO A 76 11.99 4.57 -14.62
C PRO A 76 12.64 3.81 -13.47
N TRP A 77 11.82 3.24 -12.56
CA TRP A 77 12.25 2.49 -11.38
C TRP A 77 12.38 0.97 -11.62
N GLY A 78 12.17 0.51 -12.85
CA GLY A 78 12.11 -0.92 -13.20
C GLY A 78 13.35 -1.73 -12.86
N THR A 79 14.51 -1.09 -12.63
CA THR A 79 15.76 -1.76 -12.22
C THR A 79 16.00 -1.73 -10.72
N GLU A 80 15.29 -0.88 -9.98
CA GLU A 80 15.46 -0.70 -8.54
C GLU A 80 14.64 -1.74 -7.74
N PRO A 81 15.11 -2.16 -6.56
CA PRO A 81 14.35 -3.04 -5.69
C PRO A 81 13.20 -2.28 -5.00
N LEU A 82 11.97 -2.51 -5.44
CA LEU A 82 10.78 -1.88 -4.89
C LEU A 82 10.09 -2.82 -3.89
N ALA A 83 9.47 -2.26 -2.85
CA ALA A 83 8.45 -2.87 -2.02
C ALA A 83 7.25 -1.92 -1.92
N PHE A 84 6.05 -2.45 -1.66
CA PHE A 84 4.83 -1.65 -1.64
C PHE A 84 4.22 -1.63 -0.24
N PHE A 85 3.79 -0.44 0.19
CA PHE A 85 3.07 -0.24 1.44
C PHE A 85 1.81 0.59 1.16
N GLY A 86 0.64 0.00 1.29
CA GLY A 86 -0.62 0.73 1.17
C GLY A 86 -1.32 0.87 2.51
N HIS A 87 -1.97 2.03 2.76
CA HIS A 87 -2.86 2.19 3.89
C HIS A 87 -4.28 2.46 3.42
N SER A 88 -5.27 1.74 3.97
CA SER A 88 -6.69 1.84 3.61
C SER A 88 -6.90 1.70 2.09
N MET A 89 -7.47 2.70 1.39
CA MET A 89 -7.59 2.71 -0.08
C MET A 89 -6.25 2.37 -0.75
N GLY A 90 -5.16 2.91 -0.24
CA GLY A 90 -3.82 2.68 -0.80
C GLY A 90 -3.39 1.21 -0.82
N SER A 91 -3.92 0.36 0.06
CA SER A 91 -3.68 -1.10 0.02
C SER A 91 -4.25 -1.73 -1.24
N VAL A 92 -5.43 -1.28 -1.67
CA VAL A 92 -6.09 -1.76 -2.89
C VAL A 92 -5.36 -1.24 -4.13
N VAL A 93 -4.96 0.04 -4.13
CA VAL A 93 -4.16 0.62 -5.23
C VAL A 93 -2.83 -0.12 -5.36
N ALA A 94 -2.10 -0.33 -4.27
CA ALA A 94 -0.83 -1.08 -4.26
C ALA A 94 -0.99 -2.51 -4.79
N PHE A 95 -2.07 -3.19 -4.41
CA PHE A 95 -2.41 -4.52 -4.93
C PHE A 95 -2.66 -4.49 -6.44
N GLU A 96 -3.45 -3.54 -6.93
CA GLU A 96 -3.74 -3.40 -8.35
C GLU A 96 -2.51 -3.05 -9.19
N VAL A 97 -1.62 -2.19 -8.67
CA VAL A 97 -0.32 -1.92 -9.31
C VAL A 97 0.51 -3.20 -9.39
N ALA A 98 0.66 -3.94 -8.28
CA ALA A 98 1.42 -5.18 -8.27
C ALA A 98 0.83 -6.22 -9.25
N ARG A 99 -0.51 -6.32 -9.31
CA ARG A 99 -1.21 -7.23 -10.24
C ARG A 99 -0.92 -6.89 -11.70
N ARG A 100 -0.88 -5.60 -12.06
CA ARG A 100 -0.53 -5.15 -13.40
C ARG A 100 0.93 -5.47 -13.75
N LEU A 101 1.85 -5.20 -12.83
CA LEU A 101 3.25 -5.55 -13.03
C LEU A 101 3.42 -7.06 -13.27
N GLN A 102 2.68 -7.90 -12.52
CA GLN A 102 2.70 -9.36 -12.70
C GLN A 102 2.11 -9.77 -14.06
N ARG A 103 0.94 -9.24 -14.42
CA ARG A 103 0.28 -9.51 -15.70
C ARG A 103 1.19 -9.17 -16.89
N ASP A 104 1.87 -8.03 -16.81
CA ASP A 104 2.69 -7.49 -17.89
C ASP A 104 4.15 -8.01 -17.84
N ASN A 105 4.41 -9.03 -17.02
CA ASN A 105 5.74 -9.64 -16.81
C ASN A 105 6.84 -8.62 -16.47
N ARG A 106 6.46 -7.55 -15.77
CA ARG A 106 7.39 -6.54 -15.26
C ARG A 106 7.98 -6.99 -13.92
N ARG A 107 9.01 -6.28 -13.46
CA ARG A 107 9.62 -6.59 -12.17
C ARG A 107 8.62 -6.40 -11.05
N MET A 108 8.41 -7.48 -10.28
CA MET A 108 7.52 -7.48 -9.12
C MET A 108 8.15 -6.75 -7.92
N PRO A 109 7.34 -6.12 -7.06
CA PRO A 109 7.83 -5.66 -5.78
C PRO A 109 8.33 -6.83 -4.93
N LEU A 110 9.24 -6.55 -4.01
CA LEU A 110 9.80 -7.55 -3.09
C LEU A 110 8.75 -8.08 -2.11
N ALA A 111 7.84 -7.22 -1.67
CA ALA A 111 6.75 -7.53 -0.76
C ALA A 111 5.61 -6.49 -0.91
N LEU A 112 4.40 -6.87 -0.48
CA LEU A 112 3.25 -5.99 -0.30
C LEU A 112 2.87 -5.93 1.18
N PHE A 113 2.84 -4.73 1.75
CA PHE A 113 2.28 -4.44 3.07
C PHE A 113 0.90 -3.82 2.89
N ALA A 114 -0.16 -4.54 3.28
CA ALA A 114 -1.55 -4.09 3.19
C ALA A 114 -2.05 -3.69 4.58
N SER A 115 -2.11 -2.39 4.84
CA SER A 115 -2.40 -1.81 6.14
C SER A 115 -3.81 -1.22 6.19
N GLY A 116 -4.58 -1.52 7.25
CA GLY A 116 -5.89 -0.93 7.50
C GLY A 116 -6.92 -1.18 6.39
N ARG A 117 -6.88 -2.31 5.73
CA ARG A 117 -7.83 -2.62 4.65
C ARG A 117 -8.21 -4.10 4.60
N ARG A 118 -9.50 -4.36 4.41
CA ARG A 118 -10.01 -5.69 4.06
C ARG A 118 -9.45 -6.16 2.72
N ALA A 119 -9.34 -7.47 2.55
CA ALA A 119 -8.83 -8.05 1.32
C ALA A 119 -9.72 -7.67 0.11
N PRO A 120 -9.15 -7.60 -1.11
CA PRO A 120 -9.89 -7.28 -2.33
C PRO A 120 -11.09 -8.21 -2.61
N SER A 121 -11.08 -9.43 -2.08
CA SER A 121 -12.19 -10.38 -2.15
C SER A 121 -13.32 -10.11 -1.16
N CYS A 122 -13.12 -9.25 -0.16
CA CYS A 122 -14.12 -8.91 0.84
C CYS A 122 -14.85 -7.63 0.44
N HIS A 123 -16.11 -7.76 0.03
CA HIS A 123 -16.94 -6.63 -0.36
C HIS A 123 -17.90 -6.25 0.76
N ARG A 124 -18.04 -4.95 0.97
CA ARG A 124 -19.14 -4.35 1.75
C ARG A 124 -19.90 -3.37 0.85
N ALA A 125 -21.21 -3.30 1.00
CA ALA A 125 -21.99 -2.25 0.38
C ALA A 125 -21.77 -0.96 1.18
N GLU A 126 -20.91 -0.09 0.69
CA GLU A 126 -20.62 1.24 1.23
C GLU A 126 -20.93 2.25 0.12
N ASP A 127 -21.49 3.40 0.48
CA ASP A 127 -21.95 4.44 -0.44
C ASP A 127 -21.66 5.85 0.09
N PHE A 128 -20.62 6.00 0.91
CA PHE A 128 -20.19 7.30 1.44
C PHE A 128 -19.89 8.30 0.32
N HIS A 129 -19.44 7.84 -0.85
CA HIS A 129 -19.24 8.75 -1.99
C HIS A 129 -20.53 9.44 -2.44
N ALA A 130 -21.71 8.86 -2.20
CA ALA A 130 -23.02 9.41 -2.52
C ALA A 130 -23.71 10.10 -1.33
N ALA A 131 -23.12 9.98 -0.11
CA ALA A 131 -23.67 10.59 1.09
C ALA A 131 -23.56 12.12 1.08
N ASP A 132 -24.29 12.80 1.96
CA ASP A 132 -24.13 14.23 2.17
C ASP A 132 -22.79 14.57 2.86
N ASP A 133 -22.40 15.83 2.81
CA ASP A 133 -21.12 16.30 3.31
C ASP A 133 -20.97 16.07 4.81
N GLU A 134 -22.04 16.24 5.60
CA GLU A 134 -22.01 16.01 7.06
C GLU A 134 -21.79 14.54 7.40
N SER A 135 -22.37 13.62 6.64
CA SER A 135 -22.16 12.20 6.78
C SER A 135 -20.71 11.80 6.47
N ILE A 136 -20.10 12.38 5.44
CA ILE A 136 -18.68 12.17 5.13
C ILE A 136 -17.80 12.72 6.25
N ILE A 137 -18.07 13.92 6.74
CA ILE A 137 -17.34 14.55 7.85
C ILE A 137 -17.45 13.69 9.13
N ALA A 138 -18.66 13.22 9.44
CA ALA A 138 -18.87 12.34 10.60
C ALA A 138 -18.06 11.05 10.49
N ASN A 139 -18.00 10.45 9.30
CA ASN A 139 -17.19 9.27 9.05
C ASN A 139 -15.69 9.57 9.20
N LEU A 140 -15.18 10.66 8.65
CA LEU A 140 -13.77 11.06 8.80
C LEU A 140 -13.40 11.28 10.29
N ARG A 141 -14.28 11.89 11.07
CA ARG A 141 -14.09 12.04 12.53
C ARG A 141 -14.05 10.70 13.24
N SER A 142 -14.93 9.76 12.88
CA SER A 142 -14.98 8.44 13.51
C SER A 142 -13.72 7.61 13.24
N LEU A 143 -13.11 7.78 12.07
CA LEU A 143 -11.86 7.10 11.69
C LEU A 143 -10.63 7.70 12.37
N GLY A 144 -10.62 9.02 12.68
CA GLY A 144 -9.57 9.68 13.46
C GLY A 144 -8.29 10.03 12.70
N GLY A 145 -8.29 10.02 11.38
CA GLY A 145 -7.10 10.30 10.55
C GLY A 145 -6.90 11.75 10.16
N THR A 146 -7.85 12.62 10.46
CA THR A 146 -7.85 14.05 10.12
C THR A 146 -8.01 14.87 11.40
N ASP A 147 -7.23 15.95 11.51
CA ASP A 147 -7.37 16.87 12.64
C ASP A 147 -8.81 17.41 12.70
N PRO A 148 -9.53 17.25 13.82
CA PRO A 148 -10.89 17.77 13.99
C PRO A 148 -11.02 19.26 13.66
N ALA A 149 -10.02 20.07 13.95
CA ALA A 149 -10.03 21.51 13.66
C ALA A 149 -10.10 21.78 12.14
N LEU A 150 -9.49 20.93 11.30
CA LEU A 150 -9.59 21.06 9.85
C LEU A 150 -10.99 20.67 9.34
N LEU A 151 -11.67 19.77 10.04
CA LEU A 151 -13.03 19.34 9.72
C LEU A 151 -14.10 20.35 10.21
N ASP A 152 -13.74 21.31 11.07
CA ASP A 152 -14.62 22.38 11.54
C ASP A 152 -14.49 23.65 10.69
N ASP A 153 -13.46 23.77 9.86
CA ASP A 153 -13.20 24.90 8.99
C ASP A 153 -13.90 24.72 7.63
N ASP A 154 -14.77 25.66 7.26
CA ASP A 154 -15.56 25.60 6.02
C ASP A 154 -14.70 25.69 4.74
N GLU A 155 -13.57 26.40 4.78
CA GLU A 155 -12.66 26.50 3.63
C GLU A 155 -11.93 25.17 3.43
N MET A 156 -11.44 24.57 4.51
CA MET A 156 -10.81 23.26 4.50
C MET A 156 -11.77 22.17 4.05
N ARG A 157 -13.04 22.18 4.52
CA ARG A 157 -14.08 21.25 4.06
C ARG A 157 -14.27 21.32 2.54
N ARG A 158 -14.41 22.53 1.98
CA ARG A 158 -14.54 22.74 0.52
C ARG A 158 -13.36 22.21 -0.27
N MET A 159 -12.16 22.17 0.30
CA MET A 159 -10.98 21.62 -0.34
C MET A 159 -10.88 20.09 -0.20
N ILE A 160 -11.27 19.56 0.95
CA ILE A 160 -11.10 18.14 1.30
C ILE A 160 -12.22 17.26 0.71
N LEU A 161 -13.46 17.70 0.82
CA LEU A 161 -14.64 16.88 0.47
C LEU A 161 -14.65 16.38 -0.97
N PRO A 162 -14.34 17.20 -1.99
CA PRO A 162 -14.28 16.67 -3.37
C PRO A 162 -13.27 15.55 -3.54
N VAL A 163 -12.10 15.69 -2.89
CA VAL A 163 -11.02 14.69 -2.95
C VAL A 163 -11.43 13.40 -2.26
N VAL A 164 -11.97 13.50 -1.04
CA VAL A 164 -12.42 12.33 -0.26
C VAL A 164 -13.57 11.62 -0.99
N ARG A 165 -14.51 12.34 -1.55
CA ARG A 165 -15.65 11.79 -2.30
C ARG A 165 -15.18 11.02 -3.53
N ALA A 166 -14.25 11.57 -4.29
CA ALA A 166 -13.66 10.90 -5.46
C ALA A 166 -12.93 9.62 -5.06
N ASP A 167 -12.13 9.67 -4.00
CA ASP A 167 -11.38 8.52 -3.48
C ASP A 167 -12.33 7.44 -2.91
N TYR A 168 -13.40 7.84 -2.19
CA TYR A 168 -14.43 6.91 -1.73
C TYR A 168 -15.13 6.25 -2.92
N ARG A 169 -15.50 7.01 -3.94
CA ARG A 169 -16.07 6.43 -5.16
C ARG A 169 -15.14 5.41 -5.77
N ALA A 170 -13.86 5.74 -5.93
CA ALA A 170 -12.88 4.82 -6.47
C ALA A 170 -12.82 3.50 -5.69
N VAL A 171 -12.76 3.55 -4.35
CA VAL A 171 -12.56 2.35 -3.53
C VAL A 171 -13.84 1.58 -3.23
N GLU A 172 -15.01 2.23 -3.16
CA GLU A 172 -16.30 1.60 -2.89
C GLU A 172 -16.86 0.91 -4.13
N THR A 173 -16.62 1.49 -5.32
CA THR A 173 -17.04 0.90 -6.59
C THR A 173 -16.05 -0.15 -7.10
N TYR A 174 -14.83 -0.20 -6.55
CA TYR A 174 -13.83 -1.17 -6.95
C TYR A 174 -14.32 -2.60 -6.73
N ARG A 175 -14.11 -3.44 -7.74
CA ARG A 175 -14.32 -4.88 -7.67
C ARG A 175 -13.07 -5.58 -8.17
N ALA A 176 -12.47 -6.39 -7.31
CA ALA A 176 -11.35 -7.22 -7.74
C ALA A 176 -11.79 -8.10 -8.92
N PRO A 177 -10.95 -8.28 -9.94
CA PRO A 177 -11.22 -9.25 -10.98
C PRO A 177 -11.52 -10.61 -10.35
N THR A 178 -12.59 -11.25 -10.82
CA THR A 178 -12.98 -12.57 -10.34
C THR A 178 -11.87 -13.55 -10.65
N THR A 179 -11.53 -14.35 -9.63
CA THR A 179 -10.65 -15.50 -9.66
C THR A 179 -9.14 -15.25 -9.79
N GLU A 180 -8.44 -15.85 -8.83
CA GLU A 180 -7.08 -16.38 -8.94
C GLU A 180 -5.91 -15.39 -9.07
N THR A 181 -6.10 -14.10 -8.86
CA THR A 181 -4.95 -13.20 -8.88
C THR A 181 -4.22 -13.23 -7.55
N ARG A 182 -3.50 -14.32 -7.33
CA ARG A 182 -2.49 -14.36 -6.28
C ARG A 182 -1.25 -13.66 -6.79
N LEU A 183 -0.74 -12.77 -5.97
CA LEU A 183 0.52 -12.11 -6.25
C LEU A 183 1.69 -13.04 -5.88
N ASN A 184 2.66 -13.15 -6.76
CA ASN A 184 3.89 -13.94 -6.55
C ASN A 184 4.88 -13.19 -5.63
N VAL A 185 4.36 -12.55 -4.59
CA VAL A 185 5.15 -11.81 -3.59
C VAL A 185 4.61 -12.13 -2.19
N PRO A 186 5.45 -12.02 -1.15
CA PRO A 186 4.99 -12.03 0.23
C PRO A 186 3.98 -10.91 0.49
N ILE A 187 2.92 -11.22 1.24
CA ILE A 187 1.95 -10.21 1.70
C ILE A 187 1.95 -10.18 3.23
N THR A 188 2.14 -9.00 3.80
CA THR A 188 1.93 -8.74 5.22
C THR A 188 0.70 -7.84 5.37
N ALA A 189 -0.39 -8.38 5.91
CA ALA A 189 -1.54 -7.57 6.32
C ALA A 189 -1.28 -6.98 7.72
N ILE A 190 -1.61 -5.70 7.90
CA ILE A 190 -1.47 -5.00 9.19
C ILE A 190 -2.84 -4.40 9.53
N ALA A 191 -3.36 -4.71 10.72
CA ALA A 191 -4.69 -4.29 11.15
C ALA A 191 -4.68 -3.75 12.57
N GLY A 192 -5.53 -2.76 12.86
CA GLY A 192 -5.84 -2.33 14.21
C GLY A 192 -6.85 -3.27 14.86
N ASP A 193 -6.69 -3.57 16.15
CA ASP A 193 -7.61 -4.45 16.90
C ASP A 193 -8.98 -3.82 17.17
N ARG A 194 -9.10 -2.49 17.00
CA ARG A 194 -10.32 -1.69 17.18
C ARG A 194 -10.69 -0.87 15.95
N ASP A 195 -10.21 -1.30 14.77
CA ASP A 195 -10.56 -0.63 13.50
C ASP A 195 -12.04 -0.89 13.15
N PRO A 196 -12.90 0.15 13.10
CA PRO A 196 -14.32 -0.03 12.79
C PRO A 196 -14.56 -0.42 11.31
N SER A 197 -13.58 -0.16 10.44
CA SER A 197 -13.69 -0.37 8.99
C SER A 197 -13.19 -1.75 8.53
N VAL A 198 -12.39 -2.44 9.36
CA VAL A 198 -11.74 -3.70 8.97
C VAL A 198 -11.73 -4.68 10.13
N SER A 199 -12.42 -5.80 10.00
CA SER A 199 -12.31 -6.89 10.95
C SER A 199 -11.01 -7.68 10.74
N LEU A 200 -10.55 -8.37 11.80
CA LEU A 200 -9.37 -9.23 11.72
C LEU A 200 -9.57 -10.41 10.73
N GLU A 201 -10.80 -10.86 10.55
CA GLU A 201 -11.14 -11.89 9.57
C GLU A 201 -10.96 -11.38 8.14
N GLU A 202 -11.45 -10.18 7.85
CA GLU A 202 -11.28 -9.51 6.53
C GLU A 202 -9.81 -9.17 6.25
N ALA A 203 -9.04 -8.79 7.27
CA ALA A 203 -7.59 -8.62 7.13
C ALA A 203 -6.88 -9.96 6.87
N ARG A 204 -7.31 -11.05 7.53
CA ARG A 204 -6.77 -12.39 7.31
C ARG A 204 -7.06 -12.94 5.91
N ALA A 205 -8.15 -12.49 5.28
CA ALA A 205 -8.52 -12.89 3.93
C ALA A 205 -7.49 -12.48 2.85
N TRP A 206 -6.56 -11.56 3.13
CA TRP A 206 -5.41 -11.25 2.27
C TRP A 206 -4.55 -12.49 1.97
N ARG A 207 -4.59 -13.50 2.83
CA ARG A 207 -3.93 -14.80 2.56
C ARG A 207 -4.36 -15.41 1.22
N GLY A 208 -5.61 -15.23 0.82
CA GLY A 208 -6.14 -15.71 -0.46
C GLY A 208 -5.48 -15.06 -1.68
N HIS A 209 -4.88 -13.88 -1.50
CA HIS A 209 -4.22 -13.11 -2.55
C HIS A 209 -2.70 -13.27 -2.58
N ALA A 210 -2.10 -14.05 -1.66
CA ALA A 210 -0.68 -14.36 -1.64
C ALA A 210 -0.42 -15.75 -2.22
N ALA A 211 0.40 -15.86 -3.27
CA ALA A 211 0.96 -17.13 -3.72
C ALA A 211 2.19 -17.50 -2.90
N GLY A 212 2.90 -16.52 -2.34
CA GLY A 212 4.01 -16.68 -1.42
C GLY A 212 3.58 -16.71 0.05
N SER A 213 4.48 -16.27 0.94
CA SER A 213 4.22 -16.20 2.37
C SER A 213 3.18 -15.12 2.68
N PHE A 214 2.43 -15.36 3.75
CA PHE A 214 1.46 -14.42 4.30
C PHE A 214 1.66 -14.28 5.82
N GLU A 215 1.65 -13.06 6.31
CA GLU A 215 1.65 -12.73 7.73
C GLU A 215 0.50 -11.75 8.03
N LEU A 216 -0.16 -11.92 9.17
CA LEU A 216 -1.07 -10.93 9.72
C LEU A 216 -0.44 -10.35 10.99
N LYS A 217 -0.15 -9.06 11.00
CA LYS A 217 0.28 -8.29 12.18
C LYS A 217 -0.92 -7.51 12.72
N VAL A 218 -1.26 -7.74 13.98
CA VAL A 218 -2.32 -6.98 14.68
C VAL A 218 -1.65 -6.00 15.64
N LEU A 219 -2.06 -4.74 15.57
CA LEU A 219 -1.61 -3.66 16.44
C LEU A 219 -2.80 -3.11 17.23
N THR A 220 -2.55 -2.52 18.39
CA THR A 220 -3.62 -1.85 19.15
C THR A 220 -4.03 -0.56 18.46
N GLY A 221 -5.32 -0.24 18.42
CA GLY A 221 -5.80 1.03 17.88
C GLY A 221 -6.92 0.91 16.85
N GLY A 222 -7.41 2.08 16.42
CA GLY A 222 -8.43 2.23 15.39
C GLY A 222 -7.86 2.18 13.98
N HIS A 223 -8.55 2.84 13.03
CA HIS A 223 -8.15 2.80 11.60
C HIS A 223 -6.76 3.39 11.34
N PHE A 224 -6.38 4.45 12.06
CA PHE A 224 -5.09 5.14 11.89
C PHE A 224 -4.03 4.73 12.93
N PHE A 225 -4.03 3.47 13.35
CA PHE A 225 -3.03 2.89 14.26
C PHE A 225 -1.57 3.15 13.85
N ILE A 226 -1.33 3.45 12.57
CA ILE A 226 0.01 3.76 12.04
C ILE A 226 0.68 4.89 12.83
N HIS A 227 -0.06 5.92 13.25
CA HIS A 227 0.51 7.07 13.97
C HIS A 227 1.15 6.68 15.29
N GLU A 228 0.54 5.73 15.99
CA GLU A 228 0.98 5.28 17.31
C GLU A 228 2.06 4.20 17.24
N HIS A 229 2.16 3.48 16.10
CA HIS A 229 3.01 2.30 15.93
C HIS A 229 4.05 2.43 14.80
N VAL A 230 4.52 3.66 14.52
CA VAL A 230 5.49 3.90 13.43
C VAL A 230 6.73 3.03 13.57
N ALA A 231 7.32 2.93 14.77
CA ALA A 231 8.52 2.14 15.02
C ALA A 231 8.28 0.64 14.79
N GLU A 232 7.17 0.10 15.32
CA GLU A 232 6.82 -1.31 15.16
C GLU A 232 6.53 -1.70 13.70
N ILE A 233 5.96 -0.77 12.93
CA ILE A 233 5.71 -0.95 11.50
C ILE A 233 7.03 -0.88 10.73
N ALA A 234 7.91 0.07 11.05
CA ALA A 234 9.23 0.15 10.44
C ALA A 234 10.05 -1.12 10.69
N ASP A 235 10.04 -1.66 11.91
CA ASP A 235 10.72 -2.92 12.25
C ASP A 235 10.11 -4.11 11.50
N CYS A 236 8.79 -4.15 11.34
CA CYS A 236 8.13 -5.16 10.52
C CYS A 236 8.59 -5.09 9.06
N VAL A 237 8.64 -3.89 8.48
CA VAL A 237 9.11 -3.65 7.11
C VAL A 237 10.56 -4.10 6.95
N ARG A 238 11.46 -3.68 7.86
CA ARG A 238 12.87 -4.10 7.83
C ARG A 238 13.03 -5.60 7.90
N ARG A 239 12.37 -6.26 8.86
CA ARG A 239 12.43 -7.71 9.06
C ARG A 239 12.05 -8.47 7.80
N VAL A 240 10.96 -8.09 7.14
CA VAL A 240 10.49 -8.74 5.91
C VAL A 240 11.49 -8.49 4.78
N LEU A 241 11.94 -7.26 4.57
CA LEU A 241 12.82 -6.91 3.45
C LEU A 241 14.24 -7.48 3.62
N LEU A 242 14.79 -7.47 4.82
CA LEU A 242 16.11 -8.05 5.12
C LEU A 242 16.06 -9.59 5.06
N GLY A 243 14.99 -10.21 5.53
CA GLY A 243 14.76 -11.66 5.39
C GLY A 243 14.81 -12.12 3.94
N LEU A 244 14.16 -11.38 3.05
CA LEU A 244 14.17 -11.67 1.61
C LEU A 244 15.55 -11.47 0.96
N GLY A 245 16.36 -10.54 1.49
CA GLY A 245 17.76 -10.33 1.04
C GLY A 245 18.67 -11.53 1.36
N SER A 246 18.50 -12.14 2.53
CA SER A 246 19.29 -13.28 2.96
C SER A 246 18.99 -14.58 2.20
N GLU A 247 17.75 -14.77 1.75
CA GLU A 247 17.36 -15.92 0.92
C GLU A 247 17.93 -15.84 -0.51
N ARG A 248 18.07 -14.63 -1.05
CA ARG A 248 18.63 -14.40 -2.40
C ARG A 248 20.14 -14.64 -2.49
N THR A 249 20.85 -14.55 -1.37
CA THR A 249 22.31 -14.76 -1.29
C THR A 249 22.72 -16.19 -0.94
N ARG A 250 21.76 -17.09 -0.71
CA ARG A 250 22.07 -18.49 -0.41
C ARG A 250 22.44 -19.22 -1.72
N PRO A 251 23.71 -19.69 -1.86
CA PRO A 251 24.11 -20.40 -3.06
C PRO A 251 23.30 -21.70 -3.17
N LEU A 252 22.84 -22.03 -4.39
CA LEU A 252 22.24 -23.32 -4.70
C LEU A 252 23.20 -24.43 -4.24
N ARG A 253 22.82 -25.22 -3.25
CA ARG A 253 23.52 -26.46 -2.94
C ARG A 253 23.31 -27.39 -4.12
N VAL A 254 24.32 -27.51 -4.95
CA VAL A 254 24.40 -28.62 -5.93
C VAL A 254 24.68 -29.86 -5.10
N GLU A 255 23.69 -30.71 -4.90
CA GLU A 255 23.90 -32.06 -4.39
C GLU A 255 24.72 -32.84 -5.45
N GLY A 256 26.00 -33.01 -5.13
CA GLY A 256 26.89 -33.84 -5.94
C GLY A 256 26.43 -35.30 -5.90
N GLY A 257 25.85 -35.76 -7.02
CA GLY A 257 25.52 -37.18 -7.22
C GLY A 257 26.79 -38.03 -7.07
N ALA A 258 26.86 -38.80 -5.98
CA ALA A 258 27.88 -39.82 -5.81
C ALA A 258 27.67 -40.92 -6.84
N GLY A 259 28.49 -40.93 -7.89
CA GLY A 259 28.54 -41.97 -8.87
C GLY A 259 29.01 -43.29 -8.24
N HIS A 260 28.15 -44.29 -8.21
CA HIS A 260 28.54 -45.67 -7.91
C HIS A 260 29.29 -46.24 -9.10
N GLY A 261 30.63 -46.21 -9.00
CA GLY A 261 31.50 -46.99 -9.85
C GLY A 261 31.38 -48.47 -9.52
N ARG A 262 30.73 -49.26 -10.40
CA ARG A 262 30.94 -50.70 -10.46
C ARG A 262 32.24 -50.97 -11.20
N ARG A 263 33.15 -51.68 -10.58
CA ARG A 263 34.26 -52.37 -11.23
C ARG A 263 33.92 -53.86 -11.39
N PRO A 264 34.55 -54.52 -12.34
CA PRO A 264 34.18 -55.79 -12.94
C PRO A 264 34.33 -56.97 -12.01
#